data_29d37d596c6a8397ef115dbbdacf9de4
#
_entry.id   29d37d596c6a8397ef115dbbdacf9de4
#
_cell.length_a   1.000
_cell.length_b   1.000
_cell.length_c   1.000
_cell.angle_alpha   90.00
_cell.angle_beta   90.00
_cell.angle_gamma   90.00
#
_symmetry.space_group_name_H-M   'P 1'
#
loop_
_entity.id
_entity.type
_entity.pdbx_description
1 polymer ?
#
loop_
_entity_poly.entity_id
_entity_poly.type
_entity_poly.pdbx_seq_one_letter_code
_entity_poly.pdbx_strand_id
1 'polypeptide(L)'
;MITLDYGSGGKKTSALIENLIVPAMNSDELSRLGDGAVIKGAEELAFSTDSFVVDPIFFPGGDIGKLSICGTVNDLAMCGAEPKYLSLSFIIEEGLAKADLEKIVGSIAETAEKAQVKVVTGDTKVVEKGRGDKIYINTSGIGFLKHRGLSPKNVRPGDIVIVSGTVGDHGTAVMLARNRLLEADIRSDCAPLNFLAEKLLSAAPDGEVRVLRDPTRGGVATTLNEFVEGTVLGIELNENTVPVRPEVRSACSMLGLDPLYCANEGKLLCIVSREYKEAVLEAMKGEETGKDAAVIGEVTDRIPGKVTVRTKLGGTRIIQKLAGAQLPRIC
;
A
#
# COMPACT_ATOMS: atom_id res chain seq x y z
N MET A 1 -19.00 6.34 23.23
CA MET A 1 -19.23 5.37 22.13
C MET A 1 -19.96 6.06 20.99
N ILE A 2 -19.70 5.65 19.78
CA ILE A 2 -20.44 6.10 18.60
C ILE A 2 -21.81 5.42 18.59
N THR A 3 -22.86 6.17 18.32
CA THR A 3 -24.25 5.69 18.20
C THR A 3 -24.78 6.04 16.80
N LEU A 4 -25.92 5.47 16.40
CA LEU A 4 -26.55 5.71 15.08
C LEU A 4 -26.76 7.20 14.77
N ASP A 5 -27.01 8.03 15.79
CA ASP A 5 -27.18 9.48 15.60
C ASP A 5 -25.98 10.20 14.99
N TYR A 6 -24.78 9.64 15.13
CA TYR A 6 -23.56 10.20 14.50
C TYR A 6 -23.51 10.00 12.97
N GLY A 7 -24.35 9.13 12.42
CA GLY A 7 -24.48 8.88 10.99
C GLY A 7 -25.79 9.37 10.35
N SER A 8 -26.69 10.00 11.15
CA SER A 8 -28.05 10.36 10.70
C SER A 8 -28.17 11.71 9.99
N GLY A 9 -27.07 12.44 9.82
CA GLY A 9 -27.07 13.81 9.24
C GLY A 9 -27.54 14.91 10.19
N GLY A 10 -27.79 14.58 11.48
CA GLY A 10 -28.26 15.54 12.49
C GLY A 10 -27.13 16.22 13.26
N LYS A 11 -27.48 16.88 14.36
CA LYS A 11 -26.55 17.65 15.21
C LYS A 11 -25.31 16.88 15.66
N LYS A 12 -25.45 15.58 15.98
CA LYS A 12 -24.29 14.76 16.39
C LYS A 12 -23.34 14.47 15.22
N THR A 13 -23.88 14.26 14.03
CA THR A 13 -23.07 14.11 12.80
C THR A 13 -22.31 15.40 12.53
N SER A 14 -22.98 16.56 12.52
CA SER A 14 -22.33 17.85 12.34
C SER A 14 -21.24 18.08 13.38
N ALA A 15 -21.55 17.84 14.67
CA ALA A 15 -20.57 17.99 15.73
C ALA A 15 -19.36 17.06 15.60
N LEU A 16 -19.53 15.83 15.10
CA LEU A 16 -18.42 14.91 14.82
C LEU A 16 -17.53 15.47 13.71
N ILE A 17 -18.15 15.91 12.62
CA ILE A 17 -17.43 16.44 11.45
C ILE A 17 -16.72 17.73 11.82
N GLU A 18 -17.41 18.71 12.40
CA GLU A 18 -16.89 20.04 12.69
C GLU A 18 -15.85 20.07 13.82
N ASN A 19 -16.00 19.20 14.85
CA ASN A 19 -15.13 19.25 16.04
C ASN A 19 -14.01 18.19 16.03
N LEU A 20 -14.08 17.17 15.18
CA LEU A 20 -13.06 16.12 15.12
C LEU A 20 -12.42 16.02 13.72
N ILE A 21 -13.22 15.79 12.68
CA ILE A 21 -12.68 15.44 11.36
C ILE A 21 -12.08 16.68 10.67
N VAL A 22 -12.84 17.75 10.49
CA VAL A 22 -12.41 18.95 9.79
C VAL A 22 -11.15 19.58 10.41
N PRO A 23 -11.09 19.80 11.75
CA PRO A 23 -9.90 20.36 12.35
C PRO A 23 -8.65 19.48 12.20
N ALA A 24 -8.82 18.15 12.25
CA ALA A 24 -7.71 17.21 12.09
C ALA A 24 -7.14 17.22 10.67
N MET A 25 -8.00 17.34 9.64
CA MET A 25 -7.57 17.29 8.23
C MET A 25 -6.90 18.59 7.75
N ASN A 26 -7.08 19.72 8.43
CA ASN A 26 -6.48 21.02 8.08
C ASN A 26 -6.61 21.38 6.59
N SER A 27 -7.81 21.23 6.02
CA SER A 27 -8.11 21.41 4.59
C SER A 27 -9.17 22.51 4.40
N ASP A 28 -8.81 23.57 3.68
CA ASP A 28 -9.72 24.66 3.35
C ASP A 28 -10.91 24.17 2.49
N GLU A 29 -10.66 23.23 1.60
CA GLU A 29 -11.67 22.61 0.74
C GLU A 29 -12.70 21.86 1.58
N LEU A 30 -12.23 21.02 2.52
CA LEU A 30 -13.08 20.24 3.41
C LEU A 30 -13.86 21.11 4.38
N SER A 31 -13.26 22.20 4.88
CA SER A 31 -13.87 23.11 5.85
C SER A 31 -15.09 23.85 5.31
N ARG A 32 -15.29 23.90 3.99
CA ARG A 32 -16.47 24.50 3.35
C ARG A 32 -17.74 23.69 3.53
N LEU A 33 -17.63 22.41 3.87
CA LEU A 33 -18.75 21.48 4.13
C LEU A 33 -19.80 21.46 3.01
N GLY A 34 -19.37 21.62 1.75
CA GLY A 34 -20.26 21.54 0.58
C GLY A 34 -20.49 20.09 0.15
N ASP A 35 -21.44 19.87 -0.78
CA ASP A 35 -21.74 18.54 -1.34
C ASP A 35 -20.56 17.92 -2.09
N GLY A 36 -19.55 18.69 -2.42
CA GLY A 36 -18.31 18.26 -3.04
C GLY A 36 -17.23 19.32 -2.94
N ALA A 37 -16.00 18.96 -3.32
CA ALA A 37 -14.88 19.86 -3.32
C ALA A 37 -14.58 20.41 -4.73
N VAL A 38 -14.39 21.71 -4.84
CA VAL A 38 -13.85 22.34 -6.05
C VAL A 38 -12.34 22.45 -5.87
N ILE A 39 -11.60 21.73 -6.70
CA ILE A 39 -10.15 21.60 -6.64
C ILE A 39 -9.49 22.07 -7.92
N LYS A 40 -8.20 22.42 -7.85
CA LYS A 40 -7.39 22.65 -9.05
C LYS A 40 -7.07 21.32 -9.71
N GLY A 41 -7.07 21.27 -11.03
CA GLY A 41 -6.71 20.10 -11.83
C GLY A 41 -5.37 20.25 -12.53
N ALA A 42 -5.04 19.25 -13.32
CA ALA A 42 -3.93 19.19 -14.26
C ALA A 42 -4.42 18.62 -15.60
N GLU A 43 -3.58 18.62 -16.63
CA GLU A 43 -3.94 18.11 -17.97
C GLU A 43 -4.21 16.61 -17.94
N GLU A 44 -3.38 15.85 -17.24
CA GLU A 44 -3.54 14.40 -17.06
C GLU A 44 -3.58 14.04 -15.56
N LEU A 45 -4.53 13.22 -15.21
CA LEU A 45 -4.80 12.82 -13.82
C LEU A 45 -4.72 11.31 -13.70
N ALA A 46 -4.12 10.85 -12.60
CA ALA A 46 -4.35 9.50 -12.09
C ALA A 46 -5.49 9.54 -11.07
N PHE A 47 -6.32 8.51 -11.07
CA PHE A 47 -7.42 8.33 -10.12
C PHE A 47 -7.41 6.91 -9.59
N SER A 48 -7.44 6.74 -8.29
CA SER A 48 -7.54 5.44 -7.61
C SER A 48 -8.58 5.48 -6.51
N THR A 49 -9.09 4.32 -6.12
CA THR A 49 -9.98 4.14 -4.97
C THR A 49 -9.69 2.79 -4.31
N ASP A 50 -9.68 2.79 -2.98
CA ASP A 50 -9.48 1.58 -2.20
C ASP A 50 -10.36 1.58 -0.94
N SER A 51 -10.66 0.36 -0.44
CA SER A 51 -11.49 0.15 0.74
C SER A 51 -10.74 -0.70 1.75
N PHE A 52 -10.68 -0.24 2.98
CA PHE A 52 -9.86 -0.80 4.06
C PHE A 52 -10.75 -1.47 5.10
N VAL A 53 -10.45 -2.73 5.36
CA VAL A 53 -11.24 -3.62 6.24
C VAL A 53 -10.35 -4.42 7.19
N VAL A 54 -9.14 -3.95 7.46
CA VAL A 54 -8.14 -4.65 8.28
C VAL A 54 -8.67 -5.00 9.67
N ASP A 55 -8.35 -6.20 10.14
CA ASP A 55 -8.63 -6.64 11.51
C ASP A 55 -7.37 -7.30 12.10
N PRO A 56 -6.89 -6.84 13.28
CA PRO A 56 -7.42 -5.75 14.12
C PRO A 56 -7.20 -4.37 13.50
N ILE A 57 -8.06 -3.40 13.85
CA ILE A 57 -7.99 -2.02 13.35
C ILE A 57 -6.76 -1.24 13.83
N PHE A 58 -6.12 -1.68 14.91
CA PHE A 58 -4.81 -1.23 15.41
C PHE A 58 -3.85 -2.42 15.40
N PHE A 59 -2.67 -2.23 14.86
CA PHE A 59 -1.62 -3.24 14.78
C PHE A 59 -0.24 -2.64 14.99
N PRO A 60 0.79 -3.41 15.32
CA PRO A 60 2.14 -2.88 15.45
C PRO A 60 2.60 -2.18 14.17
N GLY A 61 2.95 -0.90 14.25
CA GLY A 61 3.40 -0.09 13.11
C GLY A 61 2.34 0.74 12.41
N GLY A 62 1.03 0.57 12.75
CA GLY A 62 -0.04 1.36 12.15
C GLY A 62 -1.44 1.03 12.66
N ASP A 63 -2.40 1.58 11.97
CA ASP A 63 -3.84 1.35 12.15
C ASP A 63 -4.56 1.51 10.81
N ILE A 64 -5.86 1.24 10.81
CA ILE A 64 -6.70 1.35 9.61
C ILE A 64 -6.70 2.78 9.02
N GLY A 65 -6.51 3.81 9.84
CA GLY A 65 -6.44 5.21 9.40
C GLY A 65 -5.17 5.49 8.61
N LYS A 66 -4.00 5.11 9.15
CA LYS A 66 -2.72 5.21 8.44
C LYS A 66 -2.76 4.41 7.13
N LEU A 67 -3.27 3.18 7.20
CA LEU A 67 -3.36 2.28 6.06
C LEU A 67 -4.21 2.89 4.94
N SER A 68 -5.35 3.52 5.27
CA SER A 68 -6.26 4.10 4.29
C SER A 68 -5.66 5.26 3.48
N ILE A 69 -4.75 6.02 4.07
CA ILE A 69 -4.03 7.07 3.35
C ILE A 69 -2.90 6.46 2.52
N CYS A 70 -2.10 5.57 3.12
CA CYS A 70 -0.96 4.95 2.43
C CYS A 70 -1.38 4.20 1.17
N GLY A 71 -2.40 3.35 1.22
CA GLY A 71 -2.81 2.53 0.08
C GLY A 71 -3.15 3.38 -1.14
N THR A 72 -4.09 4.33 -1.01
CA THR A 72 -4.49 5.18 -2.15
C THR A 72 -3.37 6.11 -2.63
N VAL A 73 -2.55 6.65 -1.71
CA VAL A 73 -1.36 7.44 -2.08
C VAL A 73 -0.36 6.60 -2.87
N ASN A 74 -0.13 5.36 -2.44
CA ASN A 74 0.81 4.45 -3.09
C ASN A 74 0.31 4.06 -4.49
N ASP A 75 -0.98 3.74 -4.65
CA ASP A 75 -1.57 3.46 -5.96
C ASP A 75 -1.33 4.60 -6.97
N LEU A 76 -1.59 5.84 -6.54
CA LEU A 76 -1.36 7.02 -7.39
C LEU A 76 0.13 7.17 -7.74
N ALA A 77 1.02 6.95 -6.78
CA ALA A 77 2.45 7.01 -6.99
C ALA A 77 2.95 5.90 -7.94
N MET A 78 2.38 4.68 -7.85
CA MET A 78 2.69 3.59 -8.79
C MET A 78 2.26 3.90 -10.23
N CYS A 79 1.31 4.81 -10.43
CA CYS A 79 0.94 5.34 -11.75
C CYS A 79 1.91 6.41 -12.28
N GLY A 80 2.92 6.82 -11.53
CA GLY A 80 3.82 7.93 -11.89
C GLY A 80 3.21 9.31 -11.63
N ALA A 81 2.21 9.39 -10.76
CA ALA A 81 1.54 10.63 -10.41
C ALA A 81 1.98 11.14 -9.04
N GLU A 82 1.97 12.45 -8.88
CA GLU A 82 2.08 13.12 -7.59
C GLU A 82 0.69 13.17 -6.94
N PRO A 83 0.43 12.42 -5.85
CA PRO A 83 -0.84 12.45 -5.15
C PRO A 83 -1.15 13.85 -4.62
N LYS A 84 -2.39 14.32 -4.77
CA LYS A 84 -2.78 15.68 -4.36
C LYS A 84 -4.00 15.70 -3.45
N TYR A 85 -5.07 15.03 -3.85
CA TYR A 85 -6.37 15.12 -3.18
C TYR A 85 -6.94 13.75 -2.89
N LEU A 86 -7.53 13.61 -1.70
CA LEU A 86 -8.25 12.41 -1.29
C LEU A 86 -9.67 12.75 -0.87
N SER A 87 -10.60 11.85 -1.16
CA SER A 87 -11.85 11.71 -0.41
C SER A 87 -11.65 10.74 0.75
N LEU A 88 -12.46 10.86 1.80
CA LEU A 88 -12.40 10.02 2.99
C LEU A 88 -13.79 9.66 3.45
N SER A 89 -14.16 8.39 3.39
CA SER A 89 -15.47 7.92 3.82
C SER A 89 -15.36 6.88 4.91
N PHE A 90 -16.22 7.01 5.94
CA PHE A 90 -16.32 6.08 7.06
C PHE A 90 -17.64 5.33 7.04
N ILE A 91 -17.58 4.02 7.25
CA ILE A 91 -18.71 3.20 7.67
C ILE A 91 -18.38 2.67 9.06
N ILE A 92 -19.09 3.15 10.07
CA ILE A 92 -18.79 2.89 11.48
C ILE A 92 -19.91 2.01 12.06
N GLU A 93 -19.54 0.95 12.75
CA GLU A 93 -20.49 0.16 13.52
C GLU A 93 -20.80 0.86 14.84
N GLU A 94 -22.09 0.91 15.21
CA GLU A 94 -22.54 1.42 16.50
C GLU A 94 -21.85 0.70 17.65
N GLY A 95 -21.30 1.47 18.59
CA GLY A 95 -20.53 0.94 19.73
C GLY A 95 -19.02 1.12 19.62
N LEU A 96 -18.49 1.57 18.48
CA LEU A 96 -17.09 1.95 18.40
C LEU A 96 -16.77 3.00 19.48
N ALA A 97 -15.66 2.82 20.18
CA ALA A 97 -15.22 3.79 21.18
C ALA A 97 -14.84 5.12 20.50
N LYS A 98 -15.32 6.24 21.03
CA LYS A 98 -14.99 7.56 20.48
C LYS A 98 -13.48 7.81 20.49
N ALA A 99 -12.79 7.37 21.55
CA ALA A 99 -11.33 7.47 21.66
C ALA A 99 -10.58 6.69 20.55
N ASP A 100 -11.13 5.56 20.09
CA ASP A 100 -10.54 4.82 18.97
C ASP A 100 -10.73 5.57 17.64
N LEU A 101 -11.91 6.15 17.43
CA LEU A 101 -12.14 7.02 16.26
C LEU A 101 -11.22 8.24 16.28
N GLU A 102 -11.03 8.89 17.43
CA GLU A 102 -10.11 10.03 17.59
C GLU A 102 -8.67 9.65 17.21
N LYS A 103 -8.19 8.47 17.64
CA LYS A 103 -6.87 7.95 17.26
C LYS A 103 -6.77 7.71 15.75
N ILE A 104 -7.79 7.08 15.14
CA ILE A 104 -7.82 6.80 13.71
C ILE A 104 -7.78 8.10 12.90
N VAL A 105 -8.60 9.10 13.28
CA VAL A 105 -8.63 10.40 12.62
C VAL A 105 -7.29 11.14 12.76
N GLY A 106 -6.67 11.07 13.95
CA GLY A 106 -5.32 11.61 14.17
C GLY A 106 -4.26 10.95 13.29
N SER A 107 -4.31 9.62 13.17
CA SER A 107 -3.41 8.83 12.31
C SER A 107 -3.59 9.16 10.81
N ILE A 108 -4.84 9.35 10.36
CA ILE A 108 -5.16 9.82 9.01
C ILE A 108 -4.51 11.19 8.76
N ALA A 109 -4.73 12.15 9.67
CA ALA A 109 -4.22 13.51 9.54
C ALA A 109 -2.68 13.53 9.46
N GLU A 110 -2.01 12.85 10.39
CA GLU A 110 -0.55 12.74 10.42
C GLU A 110 0.00 12.12 9.13
N THR A 111 -0.67 11.07 8.62
CA THR A 111 -0.21 10.39 7.41
C THR A 111 -0.45 11.22 6.16
N ALA A 112 -1.59 11.91 6.06
CA ALA A 112 -1.89 12.83 4.96
C ALA A 112 -0.89 14.00 4.92
N GLU A 113 -0.53 14.56 6.08
CA GLU A 113 0.50 15.58 6.20
C GLU A 113 1.86 15.06 5.72
N LYS A 114 2.29 13.89 6.18
CA LYS A 114 3.54 13.24 5.76
C LYS A 114 3.57 12.98 4.25
N ALA A 115 2.47 12.54 3.68
CA ALA A 115 2.33 12.30 2.24
C ALA A 115 2.14 13.60 1.42
N GLN A 116 1.94 14.74 2.07
CA GLN A 116 1.63 16.04 1.43
C GLN A 116 0.38 15.99 0.55
N VAL A 117 -0.65 15.26 0.99
CA VAL A 117 -1.95 15.17 0.35
C VAL A 117 -3.02 15.84 1.18
N LYS A 118 -4.07 16.34 0.53
CA LYS A 118 -5.22 16.97 1.20
C LYS A 118 -6.45 16.07 1.14
N VAL A 119 -7.08 15.83 2.28
CA VAL A 119 -8.44 15.30 2.33
C VAL A 119 -9.40 16.47 2.07
N VAL A 120 -10.12 16.43 0.94
CA VAL A 120 -10.92 17.57 0.46
C VAL A 120 -12.42 17.37 0.53
N THR A 121 -12.87 16.12 0.66
CA THR A 121 -14.29 15.76 0.81
C THR A 121 -14.40 14.43 1.54
N GLY A 122 -15.57 14.10 2.04
CA GLY A 122 -15.79 12.82 2.72
C GLY A 122 -17.25 12.55 3.04
N ASP A 123 -17.50 11.36 3.60
CA ASP A 123 -18.81 10.95 4.09
C ASP A 123 -18.67 10.13 5.38
N THR A 124 -19.73 10.10 6.20
CA THR A 124 -19.76 9.31 7.43
C THR A 124 -21.12 8.63 7.58
N LYS A 125 -21.11 7.32 7.65
CA LYS A 125 -22.29 6.52 7.96
C LYS A 125 -22.06 5.71 9.23
N VAL A 126 -23.12 5.50 9.97
CA VAL A 126 -23.15 4.59 11.13
C VAL A 126 -24.18 3.51 10.87
N VAL A 127 -23.78 2.27 11.01
CA VAL A 127 -24.66 1.09 10.91
C VAL A 127 -24.92 0.50 12.28
N GLU A 128 -26.00 -0.25 12.41
CA GLU A 128 -26.40 -0.88 13.67
C GLU A 128 -25.35 -1.92 14.12
N LYS A 129 -25.29 -2.13 15.42
CA LYS A 129 -24.43 -3.15 16.03
C LYS A 129 -24.71 -4.54 15.44
N GLY A 130 -23.67 -5.24 15.03
CA GLY A 130 -23.73 -6.54 14.35
C GLY A 130 -23.97 -6.46 12.83
N ARG A 131 -23.96 -5.24 12.25
CA ARG A 131 -24.08 -5.02 10.80
C ARG A 131 -22.78 -4.58 10.14
N GLY A 132 -21.73 -4.40 10.91
CA GLY A 132 -20.39 -4.07 10.49
C GLY A 132 -19.36 -4.80 11.35
N ASP A 133 -18.11 -4.31 11.33
CA ASP A 133 -17.08 -4.73 12.27
C ASP A 133 -16.20 -3.53 12.62
N LYS A 134 -16.60 -2.81 13.66
CA LYS A 134 -15.95 -1.61 14.18
C LYS A 134 -16.00 -0.45 13.17
N ILE A 135 -15.13 -0.45 12.17
CA ILE A 135 -15.03 0.62 11.16
C ILE A 135 -14.47 0.10 9.86
N TYR A 136 -15.00 0.57 8.75
CA TYR A 136 -14.44 0.47 7.42
C TYR A 136 -14.14 1.87 6.89
N ILE A 137 -13.08 1.99 6.11
CA ILE A 137 -12.66 3.26 5.51
C ILE A 137 -12.55 3.06 4.00
N ASN A 138 -13.09 4.01 3.24
CA ASN A 138 -12.82 4.12 1.81
C ASN A 138 -12.13 5.45 1.53
N THR A 139 -11.12 5.41 0.70
CA THR A 139 -10.48 6.60 0.14
C THR A 139 -10.48 6.51 -1.38
N SER A 140 -10.70 7.67 -2.03
CA SER A 140 -10.45 7.82 -3.45
C SER A 140 -9.49 8.99 -3.64
N GLY A 141 -8.56 8.87 -4.58
CA GLY A 141 -7.50 9.84 -4.72
C GLY A 141 -7.32 10.34 -6.14
N ILE A 142 -6.86 11.59 -6.24
CA ILE A 142 -6.46 12.23 -7.49
C ILE A 142 -5.00 12.63 -7.36
N GLY A 143 -4.18 12.19 -8.34
CA GLY A 143 -2.80 12.59 -8.52
C GLY A 143 -2.58 13.29 -9.87
N PHE A 144 -1.60 14.17 -9.92
CA PHE A 144 -1.21 14.85 -11.17
C PHE A 144 -0.08 14.04 -11.81
N LEU A 145 -0.30 13.59 -13.05
CA LEU A 145 0.67 12.76 -13.75
C LEU A 145 1.97 13.55 -14.00
N LYS A 146 3.09 12.98 -13.55
CA LYS A 146 4.44 13.52 -13.69
C LYS A 146 5.30 12.69 -14.63
N HIS A 147 5.27 11.37 -14.45
CA HIS A 147 6.06 10.42 -15.21
C HIS A 147 5.16 9.52 -16.05
N ARG A 148 5.56 9.26 -17.29
CA ARG A 148 4.78 8.49 -18.25
C ARG A 148 5.46 7.16 -18.58
N GLY A 149 4.71 6.29 -19.23
CA GLY A 149 5.25 5.04 -19.76
C GLY A 149 5.31 3.88 -18.76
N LEU A 150 4.75 4.04 -17.55
CA LEU A 150 4.68 2.94 -16.59
C LEU A 150 3.60 1.93 -17.01
N SER A 151 4.01 0.75 -17.46
CA SER A 151 3.09 -0.32 -17.84
C SER A 151 3.82 -1.68 -17.85
N PRO A 152 3.17 -2.76 -17.37
CA PRO A 152 3.70 -4.12 -17.55
C PRO A 152 3.99 -4.48 -19.01
N LYS A 153 3.31 -3.84 -19.97
CA LYS A 153 3.52 -4.05 -21.42
C LYS A 153 4.89 -3.55 -21.92
N ASN A 154 5.55 -2.68 -21.15
CA ASN A 154 6.85 -2.12 -21.50
C ASN A 154 8.02 -2.95 -20.99
N VAL A 155 7.76 -3.98 -20.19
CA VAL A 155 8.75 -4.89 -19.63
C VAL A 155 9.41 -5.70 -20.76
N ARG A 156 10.73 -5.89 -20.67
CA ARG A 156 11.55 -6.57 -21.68
C ARG A 156 12.47 -7.60 -21.04
N PRO A 157 12.91 -8.65 -21.81
CA PRO A 157 13.94 -9.55 -21.33
C PRO A 157 15.22 -8.78 -20.98
N GLY A 158 15.84 -9.13 -19.85
CA GLY A 158 17.03 -8.48 -19.32
C GLY A 158 16.76 -7.30 -18.39
N ASP A 159 15.50 -6.84 -18.25
CA ASP A 159 15.13 -5.85 -17.25
C ASP A 159 15.30 -6.41 -15.83
N ILE A 160 15.57 -5.54 -14.88
CA ILE A 160 15.94 -5.88 -13.50
C ILE A 160 14.75 -5.65 -12.57
N VAL A 161 14.52 -6.59 -11.66
CA VAL A 161 13.49 -6.52 -10.63
C VAL A 161 14.12 -6.04 -9.32
N ILE A 162 13.62 -4.91 -8.79
CA ILE A 162 14.04 -4.33 -7.52
C ILE A 162 12.85 -4.29 -6.58
N VAL A 163 13.07 -4.60 -5.30
CA VAL A 163 12.13 -4.31 -4.21
C VAL A 163 12.70 -3.21 -3.33
N SER A 164 11.87 -2.30 -2.85
CA SER A 164 12.33 -1.15 -2.07
C SER A 164 12.76 -1.46 -0.63
N GLY A 165 12.56 -2.68 -0.15
CA GLY A 165 12.97 -3.07 1.21
C GLY A 165 12.53 -4.46 1.62
N THR A 166 12.46 -4.69 2.94
CA THR A 166 12.12 -6.00 3.51
C THR A 166 10.70 -6.45 3.16
N VAL A 167 10.53 -7.75 2.94
CA VAL A 167 9.28 -8.36 2.45
C VAL A 167 8.58 -9.13 3.55
N GLY A 168 7.24 -8.98 3.60
CA GLY A 168 6.36 -9.74 4.49
C GLY A 168 6.11 -9.11 5.86
N ASP A 169 6.61 -7.92 6.10
CA ASP A 169 6.51 -7.25 7.41
C ASP A 169 5.05 -6.97 7.79
N HIS A 170 4.24 -6.35 6.90
CA HIS A 170 2.85 -6.00 7.20
C HIS A 170 1.99 -7.23 7.46
N GLY A 171 1.96 -8.16 6.51
CA GLY A 171 1.13 -9.35 6.61
C GLY A 171 1.42 -10.15 7.88
N THR A 172 2.69 -10.28 8.24
CA THR A 172 3.12 -10.97 9.46
C THR A 172 2.71 -10.20 10.71
N ALA A 173 2.92 -8.88 10.75
CA ALA A 173 2.55 -8.03 11.90
C ALA A 173 1.05 -8.09 12.21
N VAL A 174 0.19 -7.93 11.19
CA VAL A 174 -1.27 -7.99 11.37
C VAL A 174 -1.72 -9.38 11.79
N MET A 175 -1.16 -10.43 11.21
CA MET A 175 -1.52 -11.79 11.54
C MET A 175 -1.17 -12.19 12.98
N LEU A 176 0.02 -11.80 13.45
CA LEU A 176 0.42 -12.01 14.84
C LEU A 176 -0.45 -11.23 15.82
N ALA A 177 -0.76 -9.96 15.51
CA ALA A 177 -1.64 -9.14 16.32
C ALA A 177 -3.05 -9.72 16.43
N ARG A 178 -3.60 -10.26 15.34
CA ARG A 178 -4.93 -10.89 15.29
C ARG A 178 -5.01 -12.15 16.14
N ASN A 179 -4.03 -13.01 16.01
CA ASN A 179 -4.09 -14.36 16.59
C ASN A 179 -3.50 -14.44 18.00
N ARG A 180 -2.77 -13.41 18.44
CA ARG A 180 -2.06 -13.39 19.75
C ARG A 180 -1.18 -14.63 19.98
N LEU A 181 -0.63 -15.20 18.89
CA LEU A 181 0.06 -16.49 18.92
C LEU A 181 1.52 -16.37 19.35
N LEU A 182 2.14 -15.25 19.11
CA LEU A 182 3.57 -15.03 19.37
C LEU A 182 3.80 -13.59 19.83
N GLU A 183 4.64 -13.41 20.83
CA GLU A 183 5.22 -12.12 21.16
C GLU A 183 6.49 -11.94 20.31
N ALA A 184 6.37 -11.17 19.23
CA ALA A 184 7.51 -10.81 18.37
C ALA A 184 7.45 -9.33 18.05
N ASP A 185 8.60 -8.65 18.05
CA ASP A 185 8.69 -7.24 17.65
C ASP A 185 8.71 -7.12 16.13
N ILE A 186 7.59 -7.51 15.50
CA ILE A 186 7.36 -7.35 14.07
C ILE A 186 6.35 -6.23 13.89
N ARG A 187 6.77 -5.19 13.18
CA ARG A 187 5.94 -4.01 12.88
C ARG A 187 5.63 -3.95 11.40
N SER A 188 4.40 -3.53 11.10
CA SER A 188 4.00 -3.22 9.74
C SER A 188 4.92 -2.18 9.10
N ASP A 189 5.20 -2.38 7.84
CA ASP A 189 5.94 -1.45 6.99
C ASP A 189 5.07 -0.31 6.43
N CYS A 190 3.77 -0.26 6.78
CA CYS A 190 2.81 0.71 6.26
C CYS A 190 3.38 2.14 6.25
N ALA A 191 3.54 2.72 5.06
CA ALA A 191 4.13 4.04 4.83
C ALA A 191 3.73 4.60 3.46
N PRO A 192 3.62 5.93 3.30
CA PRO A 192 3.45 6.56 1.99
C PRO A 192 4.75 6.45 1.19
N LEU A 193 4.63 6.09 -0.10
CA LEU A 193 5.75 5.83 -1.00
C LEU A 193 5.90 6.88 -2.11
N ASN A 194 5.07 7.93 -2.10
CA ASN A 194 5.04 8.92 -3.17
C ASN A 194 6.40 9.64 -3.37
N PHE A 195 7.12 9.95 -2.31
CA PHE A 195 8.45 10.58 -2.43
C PHE A 195 9.51 9.59 -2.93
N LEU A 196 9.44 8.34 -2.49
CA LEU A 196 10.31 7.28 -2.98
C LEU A 196 10.07 7.04 -4.49
N ALA A 197 8.80 6.96 -4.91
CA ALA A 197 8.43 6.78 -6.31
C ALA A 197 8.90 7.96 -7.17
N GLU A 198 8.67 9.20 -6.75
CA GLU A 198 9.15 10.40 -7.45
C GLU A 198 10.67 10.37 -7.61
N LYS A 199 11.41 10.06 -6.54
CA LYS A 199 12.87 10.07 -6.55
C LYS A 199 13.46 9.02 -7.49
N LEU A 200 12.95 7.79 -7.44
CA LEU A 200 13.43 6.72 -8.32
C LEU A 200 13.05 6.95 -9.80
N LEU A 201 11.85 7.51 -10.06
CA LEU A 201 11.41 7.84 -11.42
C LEU A 201 12.24 8.98 -12.01
N SER A 202 12.60 9.97 -11.19
CA SER A 202 13.49 11.07 -11.61
C SER A 202 14.95 10.65 -11.84
N ALA A 203 15.36 9.44 -11.41
CA ALA A 203 16.72 8.91 -11.59
C ALA A 203 16.95 8.28 -12.96
N ALA A 204 15.92 8.13 -13.80
CA ALA A 204 15.99 7.56 -15.13
C ALA A 204 15.07 8.31 -16.10
N PRO A 205 15.36 8.31 -17.40
CA PRO A 205 14.43 8.84 -18.40
C PRO A 205 13.08 8.11 -18.39
N ASP A 206 12.01 8.81 -18.80
CA ASP A 206 10.69 8.20 -18.96
C ASP A 206 10.75 6.94 -19.85
N GLY A 207 10.13 5.88 -19.37
CA GLY A 207 10.09 4.59 -20.02
C GLY A 207 11.26 3.65 -19.67
N GLU A 208 12.33 4.10 -19.01
CA GLU A 208 13.41 3.22 -18.52
C GLU A 208 13.01 2.49 -17.21
N VAL A 209 12.25 3.12 -16.34
CA VAL A 209 11.43 2.41 -15.34
C VAL A 209 10.19 1.90 -16.06
N ARG A 210 10.06 0.59 -16.21
CA ARG A 210 8.99 -0.05 -16.99
C ARG A 210 7.66 -0.05 -16.26
N VAL A 211 7.68 -0.39 -14.97
CA VAL A 211 6.49 -0.53 -14.13
C VAL A 211 6.86 -0.39 -12.66
N LEU A 212 5.97 0.22 -11.89
CA LEU A 212 5.95 0.22 -10.45
C LEU A 212 4.68 -0.48 -9.96
N ARG A 213 4.75 -1.15 -8.83
CA ARG A 213 3.60 -1.73 -8.14
C ARG A 213 3.92 -1.95 -6.67
N ASP A 214 3.00 -1.65 -5.79
CA ASP A 214 3.05 -2.05 -4.39
C ASP A 214 2.57 -3.50 -4.23
N PRO A 215 3.38 -4.38 -3.61
CA PRO A 215 3.04 -5.79 -3.45
C PRO A 215 2.16 -6.02 -2.21
N THR A 216 0.90 -5.55 -2.28
CA THR A 216 -0.11 -5.66 -1.23
C THR A 216 -0.67 -7.08 -1.13
N ARG A 217 -1.92 -7.33 -1.46
CA ARG A 217 -2.54 -8.66 -1.38
C ARG A 217 -1.83 -9.71 -2.25
N GLY A 218 -1.44 -10.82 -1.60
CA GLY A 218 -0.68 -11.88 -2.27
C GLY A 218 0.80 -11.57 -2.47
N GLY A 219 1.26 -10.43 -1.96
CA GLY A 219 2.66 -10.03 -1.86
C GLY A 219 3.41 -9.97 -3.19
N VAL A 220 4.71 -10.05 -3.09
CA VAL A 220 5.65 -10.06 -4.22
C VAL A 220 5.31 -11.17 -5.23
N ALA A 221 4.94 -12.35 -4.72
CA ALA A 221 4.63 -13.50 -5.57
C ALA A 221 3.47 -13.24 -6.52
N THR A 222 2.34 -12.73 -6.02
CA THR A 222 1.16 -12.44 -6.85
C THR A 222 1.45 -11.30 -7.82
N THR A 223 2.02 -10.22 -7.34
CA THR A 223 2.31 -9.02 -8.15
C THR A 223 3.23 -9.34 -9.34
N LEU A 224 4.31 -10.10 -9.13
CA LEU A 224 5.21 -10.44 -10.23
C LEU A 224 4.57 -11.40 -11.24
N ASN A 225 3.70 -12.31 -10.79
CA ASN A 225 2.93 -13.14 -11.72
C ASN A 225 1.98 -12.31 -12.58
N GLU A 226 1.37 -11.24 -12.04
CA GLU A 226 0.51 -10.35 -12.82
C GLU A 226 1.25 -9.64 -13.97
N PHE A 227 2.54 -9.41 -13.84
CA PHE A 227 3.34 -8.79 -14.90
C PHE A 227 3.64 -9.71 -16.07
N VAL A 228 3.72 -11.02 -15.84
CA VAL A 228 4.15 -11.99 -16.86
C VAL A 228 3.05 -12.96 -17.31
N GLU A 229 1.93 -13.04 -16.59
CA GLU A 229 0.82 -13.91 -16.93
C GLU A 229 0.29 -13.63 -18.34
N GLY A 230 0.20 -14.67 -19.17
CA GLY A 230 -0.25 -14.55 -20.57
C GLY A 230 0.75 -13.88 -21.53
N THR A 231 1.99 -13.64 -21.09
CA THR A 231 3.05 -13.08 -21.92
C THR A 231 4.10 -14.13 -22.29
N VAL A 232 5.03 -13.74 -23.18
CA VAL A 232 6.22 -14.55 -23.51
C VAL A 232 7.36 -14.35 -22.52
N LEU A 233 7.16 -13.48 -21.51
CA LEU A 233 8.14 -13.15 -20.51
C LEU A 233 7.98 -14.04 -19.27
N GLY A 234 9.06 -14.20 -18.52
CA GLY A 234 9.08 -14.76 -17.19
C GLY A 234 9.98 -13.94 -16.27
N ILE A 235 9.98 -14.26 -14.99
CA ILE A 235 10.83 -13.61 -13.99
C ILE A 235 11.58 -14.69 -13.22
N GLU A 236 12.90 -14.52 -13.09
CA GLU A 236 13.75 -15.36 -12.24
C GLU A 236 14.21 -14.56 -11.02
N LEU A 237 13.75 -14.95 -9.84
CA LEU A 237 14.17 -14.38 -8.56
C LEU A 237 15.33 -15.17 -7.95
N ASN A 238 16.13 -14.49 -7.12
CA ASN A 238 17.17 -15.11 -6.31
C ASN A 238 16.80 -15.01 -4.82
N GLU A 239 16.51 -16.13 -4.18
CA GLU A 239 16.13 -16.17 -2.76
C GLU A 239 17.16 -15.52 -1.82
N ASN A 240 18.46 -15.57 -2.20
CA ASN A 240 19.52 -14.99 -1.38
C ASN A 240 19.47 -13.45 -1.34
N THR A 241 18.90 -12.81 -2.36
CA THR A 241 18.87 -11.35 -2.47
C THR A 241 17.52 -10.75 -2.09
N VAL A 242 16.49 -11.58 -1.83
CA VAL A 242 15.21 -11.09 -1.31
C VAL A 242 15.38 -10.71 0.17
N PRO A 243 15.26 -9.43 0.53
CA PRO A 243 15.43 -9.00 1.91
C PRO A 243 14.19 -9.41 2.74
N VAL A 244 14.40 -10.24 3.74
CA VAL A 244 13.38 -10.67 4.71
C VAL A 244 14.01 -10.62 6.10
N ARG A 245 13.38 -9.90 7.03
CA ARG A 245 13.85 -9.84 8.41
C ARG A 245 13.88 -11.23 9.05
N PRO A 246 14.89 -11.54 9.88
CA PRO A 246 14.98 -12.83 10.56
C PRO A 246 13.73 -13.18 11.35
N GLU A 247 13.12 -12.22 12.05
CA GLU A 247 11.91 -12.38 12.85
C GLU A 247 10.71 -12.73 11.97
N VAL A 248 10.57 -12.06 10.83
CA VAL A 248 9.51 -12.33 9.83
C VAL A 248 9.69 -13.72 9.23
N ARG A 249 10.92 -14.09 8.88
CA ARG A 249 11.23 -15.42 8.35
C ARG A 249 10.89 -16.53 9.37
N SER A 250 11.25 -16.32 10.63
CA SER A 250 10.96 -17.25 11.71
C SER A 250 9.46 -17.40 11.94
N ALA A 251 8.74 -16.27 12.04
CA ALA A 251 7.29 -16.28 12.23
C ALA A 251 6.56 -16.95 11.05
N CYS A 252 6.93 -16.63 9.82
CA CYS A 252 6.36 -17.26 8.62
C CYS A 252 6.63 -18.77 8.61
N SER A 253 7.84 -19.22 8.96
CA SER A 253 8.19 -20.65 9.04
C SER A 253 7.32 -21.39 10.07
N MET A 254 7.09 -20.79 11.24
CA MET A 254 6.25 -21.38 12.28
C MET A 254 4.78 -21.48 11.89
N LEU A 255 4.31 -20.51 11.06
CA LEU A 255 2.93 -20.43 10.60
C LEU A 255 2.69 -21.18 9.28
N GLY A 256 3.72 -21.76 8.68
CA GLY A 256 3.61 -22.40 7.37
C GLY A 256 3.40 -21.43 6.21
N LEU A 257 3.85 -20.17 6.37
CA LEU A 257 3.72 -19.11 5.37
C LEU A 257 5.03 -18.90 4.61
N ASP A 258 4.92 -18.42 3.39
CA ASP A 258 6.05 -17.92 2.62
C ASP A 258 6.02 -16.39 2.62
N PRO A 259 7.07 -15.68 3.07
CA PRO A 259 7.13 -14.23 3.08
C PRO A 259 6.81 -13.57 1.74
N LEU A 260 7.11 -14.24 0.62
CA LEU A 260 6.81 -13.73 -0.72
C LEU A 260 5.30 -13.54 -0.99
N TYR A 261 4.43 -14.23 -0.25
CA TYR A 261 2.97 -14.10 -0.35
C TYR A 261 2.37 -13.18 0.71
N CYS A 262 3.16 -12.74 1.68
CA CYS A 262 2.69 -11.82 2.71
C CYS A 262 2.56 -10.41 2.14
N ALA A 263 1.49 -9.71 2.52
CA ALA A 263 1.23 -8.34 2.10
C ALA A 263 2.28 -7.36 2.63
N ASN A 264 2.55 -6.31 1.85
CA ASN A 264 3.41 -5.18 2.19
C ASN A 264 2.63 -3.89 1.90
N GLU A 265 2.63 -2.95 2.82
CA GLU A 265 1.85 -1.71 2.71
C GLU A 265 2.75 -0.45 2.68
N GLY A 266 4.05 -0.66 2.60
CA GLY A 266 5.07 0.38 2.52
C GLY A 266 6.29 -0.05 1.71
N LYS A 267 6.07 -0.91 0.70
CA LYS A 267 7.09 -1.35 -0.24
C LYS A 267 6.57 -1.25 -1.67
N LEU A 268 7.50 -1.06 -2.60
CA LEU A 268 7.20 -1.15 -4.02
C LEU A 268 8.13 -2.12 -4.73
N LEU A 269 7.63 -2.70 -5.80
CA LEU A 269 8.38 -3.42 -6.83
C LEU A 269 8.61 -2.49 -8.01
N CYS A 270 9.82 -2.47 -8.50
CA CYS A 270 10.24 -1.72 -9.67
C CYS A 270 10.85 -2.68 -10.69
N ILE A 271 10.40 -2.62 -11.93
CA ILE A 271 11.11 -3.24 -13.05
C ILE A 271 11.73 -2.10 -13.86
N VAL A 272 13.04 -2.16 -14.03
CA VAL A 272 13.84 -1.11 -14.67
C VAL A 272 14.81 -1.73 -15.68
N SER A 273 15.14 -0.98 -16.73
CA SER A 273 16.16 -1.41 -17.68
C SER A 273 17.51 -1.65 -16.97
N ARG A 274 18.28 -2.58 -17.48
CA ARG A 274 19.59 -2.94 -16.92
C ARG A 274 20.53 -1.73 -16.85
N GLU A 275 20.43 -0.82 -17.80
CA GLU A 275 21.27 0.38 -17.89
C GLU A 275 21.07 1.31 -16.69
N TYR A 276 19.83 1.52 -16.26
CA TYR A 276 19.50 2.46 -15.18
C TYR A 276 19.35 1.80 -13.80
N LYS A 277 19.62 0.52 -13.69
CA LYS A 277 19.48 -0.27 -12.45
C LYS A 277 20.19 0.37 -11.26
N GLU A 278 21.46 0.77 -11.43
CA GLU A 278 22.25 1.32 -10.32
C GLU A 278 21.74 2.70 -9.90
N ALA A 279 21.42 3.59 -10.86
CA ALA A 279 20.92 4.91 -10.57
C ALA A 279 19.58 4.85 -9.79
N VAL A 280 18.66 3.96 -10.22
CA VAL A 280 17.38 3.75 -9.57
C VAL A 280 17.55 3.13 -8.18
N LEU A 281 18.43 2.14 -8.02
CA LEU A 281 18.71 1.50 -6.73
C LEU A 281 19.33 2.50 -5.73
N GLU A 282 20.25 3.34 -6.17
CA GLU A 282 20.85 4.39 -5.32
C GLU A 282 19.81 5.44 -4.93
N ALA A 283 18.97 5.86 -5.88
CA ALA A 283 17.88 6.78 -5.60
C ALA A 283 16.90 6.23 -4.54
N MET A 284 16.55 4.93 -4.63
CA MET A 284 15.73 4.28 -3.61
C MET A 284 16.42 4.29 -2.25
N LYS A 285 17.69 3.88 -2.16
CA LYS A 285 18.44 3.81 -0.90
C LYS A 285 18.65 5.16 -0.24
N GLY A 286 18.53 6.23 -0.98
CA GLY A 286 18.57 7.59 -0.44
C GLY A 286 17.30 8.03 0.29
N GLU A 287 16.24 7.20 0.32
CA GLU A 287 15.00 7.42 1.07
C GLU A 287 14.86 6.41 2.21
N GLU A 288 14.29 6.83 3.34
CA GLU A 288 14.10 5.95 4.50
C GLU A 288 13.25 4.71 4.17
N THR A 289 12.21 4.87 3.34
CA THR A 289 11.33 3.78 2.89
C THR A 289 11.99 2.86 1.86
N GLY A 290 13.14 3.26 1.31
CA GLY A 290 13.91 2.52 0.30
C GLY A 290 15.31 2.10 0.75
N LYS A 291 15.72 2.37 1.99
CA LYS A 291 17.09 2.14 2.47
C LYS A 291 17.57 0.68 2.34
N ASP A 292 16.66 -0.27 2.46
CA ASP A 292 16.92 -1.71 2.32
C ASP A 292 16.59 -2.23 0.91
N ALA A 293 16.54 -1.33 -0.10
CA ALA A 293 16.25 -1.71 -1.47
C ALA A 293 17.28 -2.68 -2.02
N ALA A 294 16.80 -3.68 -2.75
CA ALA A 294 17.63 -4.75 -3.29
C ALA A 294 17.16 -5.21 -4.68
N VAL A 295 18.12 -5.57 -5.52
CA VAL A 295 17.88 -6.33 -6.74
C VAL A 295 17.54 -7.76 -6.35
N ILE A 296 16.34 -8.20 -6.73
CA ILE A 296 15.83 -9.53 -6.33
C ILE A 296 15.72 -10.51 -7.50
N GLY A 297 15.86 -10.04 -8.75
CA GLY A 297 15.76 -10.90 -9.92
C GLY A 297 15.86 -10.16 -11.24
N GLU A 298 15.57 -10.87 -12.31
CA GLU A 298 15.55 -10.35 -13.67
C GLU A 298 14.41 -10.92 -14.51
N VAL A 299 14.02 -10.19 -15.53
CA VAL A 299 13.05 -10.60 -16.54
C VAL A 299 13.76 -11.45 -17.60
N THR A 300 13.13 -12.54 -18.01
CA THR A 300 13.68 -13.50 -18.99
C THR A 300 12.61 -13.93 -19.98
N ASP A 301 13.02 -14.47 -21.11
CA ASP A 301 12.19 -15.16 -22.11
C ASP A 301 12.27 -16.70 -22.01
N ARG A 302 13.10 -17.22 -21.09
CA ARG A 302 13.33 -18.68 -20.93
C ARG A 302 12.18 -19.45 -20.30
N ILE A 303 11.33 -18.77 -19.55
CA ILE A 303 10.24 -19.36 -18.76
C ILE A 303 8.91 -18.60 -18.96
N PRO A 304 8.32 -18.61 -20.15
CA PRO A 304 7.17 -17.79 -20.51
C PRO A 304 6.00 -17.93 -19.52
N GLY A 305 5.46 -16.79 -19.09
CA GLY A 305 4.31 -16.71 -18.19
C GLY A 305 4.55 -17.24 -16.78
N LYS A 306 5.81 -17.39 -16.35
CA LYS A 306 6.15 -17.97 -15.04
C LYS A 306 7.06 -17.06 -14.24
N VAL A 307 6.90 -17.13 -12.92
CA VAL A 307 7.85 -16.58 -11.96
C VAL A 307 8.51 -17.75 -11.23
N THR A 308 9.83 -17.74 -11.19
CA THR A 308 10.62 -18.76 -10.51
C THR A 308 11.54 -18.14 -9.45
N VAL A 309 11.89 -18.93 -8.46
CA VAL A 309 12.84 -18.57 -7.41
C VAL A 309 13.98 -19.59 -7.42
N ARG A 310 15.19 -19.11 -7.65
CA ARG A 310 16.41 -19.89 -7.40
C ARG A 310 16.64 -19.93 -5.88
N THR A 311 16.52 -21.12 -5.31
CA THR A 311 16.63 -21.33 -3.86
C THR A 311 18.08 -21.27 -3.37
N LYS A 312 18.27 -21.07 -2.07
CA LYS A 312 19.60 -21.07 -1.41
C LYS A 312 20.36 -22.37 -1.62
N LEU A 313 19.66 -23.49 -1.79
CA LEU A 313 20.24 -24.81 -2.02
C LEU A 313 20.53 -25.09 -3.50
N GLY A 314 20.35 -24.11 -4.40
CA GLY A 314 20.63 -24.23 -5.82
C GLY A 314 19.49 -24.84 -6.66
N GLY A 315 18.40 -25.26 -6.05
CA GLY A 315 17.19 -25.66 -6.77
C GLY A 315 16.40 -24.49 -7.32
N THR A 316 15.42 -24.77 -8.18
CA THR A 316 14.48 -23.77 -8.69
C THR A 316 13.07 -24.20 -8.38
N ARG A 317 12.25 -23.30 -7.84
CA ARG A 317 10.81 -23.52 -7.63
C ARG A 317 10.00 -22.48 -8.40
N ILE A 318 8.87 -22.90 -8.94
CA ILE A 318 7.88 -21.99 -9.54
C ILE A 318 7.06 -21.39 -8.39
N ILE A 319 6.87 -20.08 -8.39
CA ILE A 319 5.89 -19.41 -7.55
C ILE A 319 4.69 -19.03 -8.41
N GLN A 320 3.50 -19.35 -7.92
CA GLN A 320 2.25 -19.10 -8.63
C GLN A 320 1.51 -17.93 -7.99
N LYS A 321 0.57 -17.36 -8.72
CA LYS A 321 -0.40 -16.42 -8.17
C LYS A 321 -1.17 -17.10 -7.03
N LEU A 322 -1.46 -16.37 -5.98
CA LEU A 322 -2.18 -16.90 -4.82
C LEU A 322 -3.59 -17.38 -5.23
N ALA A 323 -3.89 -18.64 -4.94
CA ALA A 323 -5.22 -19.20 -5.12
C ALA A 323 -5.98 -19.13 -3.80
N GLY A 324 -6.89 -18.16 -3.67
CA GLY A 324 -7.70 -17.95 -2.48
C GLY A 324 -7.08 -16.97 -1.47
N ALA A 325 -7.77 -16.76 -0.33
CA ALA A 325 -7.36 -15.82 0.71
C ALA A 325 -6.47 -16.52 1.75
N GLN A 326 -5.16 -16.38 1.62
CA GLN A 326 -4.21 -16.88 2.64
C GLN A 326 -4.27 -16.04 3.93
N LEU A 327 -4.40 -14.72 3.77
CA LEU A 327 -4.49 -13.75 4.86
C LEU A 327 -5.70 -12.83 4.64
N PRO A 328 -6.93 -13.24 5.08
CA PRO A 328 -8.12 -12.42 4.89
C PRO A 328 -8.03 -11.14 5.73
N ARG A 329 -8.64 -10.05 5.23
CA ARG A 329 -8.73 -8.77 5.93
C ARG A 329 -7.38 -8.25 6.43
N ILE A 330 -6.40 -8.22 5.53
CA ILE A 330 -5.06 -7.77 5.84
C ILE A 330 -4.92 -6.25 5.61
N CYS A 331 -5.75 -5.71 4.74
CA CYS A 331 -5.83 -4.28 4.41
C CYS A 331 -7.27 -3.77 4.35
#